data_c8f317ec4f6355a93f908cff47660aa1
#
_entry.id   c8f317ec4f6355a93f908cff47660aa1
#
_cell.length_a   1.000
_cell.length_b   1.000
_cell.length_c   1.000
_cell.angle_alpha   90.00
_cell.angle_beta   90.00
_cell.angle_gamma   90.00
#
_symmetry.space_group_name_H-M   'P 1'
#
loop_
_entity.id
_entity.type
_entity.pdbx_description
1 polymer ?
#
loop_
_entity_poly.entity_id
_entity_poly.type
_entity_poly.pdbx_seq_one_letter_code
_entity_poly.pdbx_strand_id
1 'polypeptide(L)'
;MPNLVLEYSNSVEERVNVQGLLEDLHRATLDCGLFELASVKSRTLRCHNWLIGEEGDSLDFIHINFELLSGRTPEQKRALSRPPPPALQPPPTPVHPL
;
A
#
# COMPACT_ATOMS: atom_id res chain seq x y z
N MET A 1 -12.38 0.50 11.41
CA MET A 1 -11.73 1.57 10.66
C MET A 1 -10.68 1.02 9.73
N PRO A 2 -10.79 1.21 8.43
CA PRO A 2 -9.75 0.74 7.53
C PRO A 2 -8.51 1.62 7.63
N ASN A 3 -7.37 0.96 7.76
CA ASN A 3 -6.07 1.62 7.77
C ASN A 3 -5.26 1.08 6.60
N LEU A 4 -4.80 1.98 5.75
CA LEU A 4 -3.91 1.67 4.65
C LEU A 4 -2.52 2.18 5.01
N VAL A 5 -1.56 1.27 5.06
CA VAL A 5 -0.18 1.64 5.38
C VAL A 5 0.72 1.26 4.20
N LEU A 6 1.41 2.25 3.68
CA LEU A 6 2.37 2.08 2.60
C LEU A 6 3.77 2.22 3.20
N GLU A 7 4.44 1.09 3.41
CA GLU A 7 5.79 1.06 3.95
C GLU A 7 6.80 0.87 2.84
N TYR A 8 7.86 1.64 2.84
CA TYR A 8 8.80 1.60 1.73
C TYR A 8 10.22 2.02 2.15
N SER A 9 11.19 1.53 1.41
CA SER A 9 12.57 1.98 1.56
C SER A 9 12.70 3.39 0.99
N ASN A 10 13.43 4.28 1.68
CA ASN A 10 13.45 5.69 1.31
C ASN A 10 13.97 5.97 -0.11
N SER A 11 14.83 5.11 -0.63
CA SER A 11 15.35 5.27 -1.98
C SER A 11 14.29 5.10 -3.07
N VAL A 12 13.14 4.51 -2.75
CA VAL A 12 12.02 4.42 -3.68
C VAL A 12 11.55 5.80 -4.14
N GLU A 13 11.69 6.82 -3.30
CA GLU A 13 11.27 8.17 -3.63
C GLU A 13 12.01 8.76 -4.83
N GLU A 14 13.17 8.23 -5.17
CA GLU A 14 13.93 8.67 -6.33
C GLU A 14 13.29 8.25 -7.65
N ARG A 15 12.41 7.24 -7.62
CA ARG A 15 11.81 6.64 -8.80
C ARG A 15 10.31 6.67 -8.82
N VAL A 16 9.69 6.81 -7.65
CA VAL A 16 8.24 6.71 -7.50
C VAL A 16 7.76 7.94 -6.73
N ASN A 17 6.69 8.55 -7.23
CA ASN A 17 6.00 9.59 -6.47
C ASN A 17 5.14 8.90 -5.41
N VAL A 18 5.71 8.72 -4.23
CA VAL A 18 5.07 8.00 -3.13
C VAL A 18 3.78 8.68 -2.69
N GLN A 19 3.77 10.01 -2.62
CA GLN A 19 2.57 10.75 -2.25
C GLN A 19 1.45 10.51 -3.26
N GLY A 20 1.77 10.54 -4.54
CA GLY A 20 0.79 10.25 -5.60
C GLY A 20 0.26 8.82 -5.50
N LEU A 21 1.14 7.85 -5.23
CA LEU A 21 0.73 6.47 -5.04
C LEU A 21 -0.22 6.33 -3.85
N LEU A 22 0.10 6.99 -2.74
CA LEU A 22 -0.76 6.98 -1.55
C LEU A 22 -2.13 7.56 -1.87
N GLU A 23 -2.17 8.68 -2.60
CA GLU A 23 -3.42 9.32 -2.99
C GLU A 23 -4.27 8.41 -3.87
N ASP A 24 -3.66 7.70 -4.81
CA ASP A 24 -4.36 6.78 -5.69
C ASP A 24 -4.95 5.61 -4.91
N LEU A 25 -4.18 5.03 -4.00
CA LEU A 25 -4.64 3.93 -3.16
C LEU A 25 -5.76 4.38 -2.23
N HIS A 26 -5.64 5.57 -1.66
CA HIS A 26 -6.65 6.13 -0.78
C HIS A 26 -7.96 6.33 -1.54
N ARG A 27 -7.88 6.95 -2.72
CA ARG A 27 -9.05 7.18 -3.55
C ARG A 27 -9.74 5.87 -3.95
N ALA A 28 -8.96 4.86 -4.31
CA ALA A 28 -9.52 3.56 -4.65
C ALA A 28 -10.27 2.95 -3.47
N THR A 29 -9.76 3.14 -2.26
CA THR A 29 -10.41 2.67 -1.05
C THR A 29 -11.73 3.41 -0.81
N LEU A 30 -11.74 4.73 -1.02
CA LEU A 30 -12.98 5.52 -0.91
C LEU A 30 -14.00 5.08 -1.96
N ASP A 31 -13.55 4.82 -3.17
CA ASP A 31 -14.41 4.50 -4.30
C ASP A 31 -15.01 3.09 -4.24
N CYS A 32 -14.47 2.21 -3.41
CA CYS A 32 -15.01 0.86 -3.29
C CYS A 32 -16.40 0.82 -2.62
N GLY A 33 -16.77 1.90 -1.91
CA GLY A 33 -18.09 2.04 -1.33
C GLY A 33 -18.37 1.21 -0.08
N LEU A 34 -17.37 0.53 0.47
CA LEU A 34 -17.55 -0.36 1.61
C LEU A 34 -17.31 0.33 2.95
N PHE A 35 -16.83 1.57 2.95
CA PHE A 35 -16.46 2.28 4.17
C PHE A 35 -17.05 3.68 4.19
N GLU A 36 -17.22 4.21 5.39
CA GLU A 36 -17.52 5.62 5.54
C GLU A 36 -16.27 6.42 5.14
N LEU A 37 -16.47 7.44 4.31
CA LEU A 37 -15.35 8.20 3.75
C LEU A 37 -14.43 8.76 4.84
N ALA A 38 -15.02 9.27 5.92
CA ALA A 38 -14.24 9.88 6.99
C ALA A 38 -13.47 8.87 7.86
N SER A 39 -13.79 7.58 7.74
CA SER A 39 -13.13 6.56 8.55
C SER A 39 -11.88 5.98 7.92
N VAL A 40 -11.69 6.20 6.60
CA VAL A 40 -10.54 5.65 5.88
C VAL A 40 -9.30 6.48 6.20
N LYS A 41 -8.26 5.81 6.71
CA LYS A 41 -6.98 6.44 7.04
C LYS A 41 -5.87 5.79 6.26
N SER A 42 -5.08 6.62 5.62
CA SER A 42 -3.94 6.15 4.82
C SER A 42 -2.70 6.91 5.24
N ARG A 43 -1.58 6.20 5.33
CA ARG A 43 -0.31 6.80 5.69
C ARG A 43 0.85 6.05 5.07
N THR A 44 1.99 6.71 5.02
CA THR A 44 3.23 6.08 4.61
C THR A 44 4.15 5.92 5.80
N LEU A 45 4.97 4.87 5.76
CA LEU A 45 6.07 4.66 6.68
C LEU A 45 7.33 4.58 5.85
N ARG A 46 8.18 5.57 6.02
CA ARG A 46 9.43 5.65 5.28
C ARG A 46 10.53 5.00 6.08
N CYS A 47 11.14 3.97 5.53
CA CYS A 47 12.23 3.28 6.19
C CYS A 47 13.56 3.90 5.79
N HIS A 48 14.33 4.33 6.77
CA HIS A 48 15.68 4.84 6.54
C HIS A 48 16.71 3.72 6.52
N ASN A 49 16.42 2.63 7.22
CA ASN A 49 17.31 1.47 7.30
C ASN A 49 16.52 0.21 6.99
N TRP A 50 17.03 -0.61 6.12
CA TRP A 50 16.40 -1.88 5.75
C TRP A 50 17.44 -2.85 5.22
N LEU A 51 17.10 -4.14 5.30
CA LEU A 51 17.94 -5.23 4.77
C LEU A 51 17.02 -6.22 4.08
N ILE A 52 17.38 -6.63 2.87
CA ILE A 52 16.61 -7.60 2.09
C ILE A 52 17.51 -8.77 1.74
N GLY A 53 17.23 -9.94 2.31
CA GLY A 53 18.00 -11.15 2.06
C GLY A 53 19.48 -10.91 2.30
N GLU A 54 20.31 -11.31 1.35
CA GLU A 54 21.76 -11.13 1.41
C GLU A 54 22.21 -9.83 0.72
N GLU A 55 21.26 -9.09 0.11
CA GLU A 55 21.57 -7.89 -0.66
C GLU A 55 21.68 -6.63 0.19
N GLY A 56 21.42 -6.74 1.49
CA GLY A 56 21.46 -5.60 2.36
C GLY A 56 20.43 -4.55 1.94
N ASP A 57 20.87 -3.31 1.79
CA ASP A 57 20.01 -2.18 1.39
C ASP A 57 20.15 -1.82 -0.09
N SER A 58 20.77 -2.69 -0.90
CA SER A 58 20.90 -2.43 -2.34
C SER A 58 19.60 -2.61 -3.10
N LEU A 59 18.64 -3.32 -2.54
CA LEU A 59 17.31 -3.48 -3.12
C LEU A 59 16.32 -2.60 -2.39
N ASP A 60 15.29 -2.18 -3.13
CA ASP A 60 14.19 -1.40 -2.56
C ASP A 60 12.98 -2.28 -2.35
N PHE A 61 12.07 -1.79 -1.50
CA PHE A 61 10.80 -2.47 -1.30
C PHE A 61 9.65 -1.46 -1.14
N ILE A 62 8.46 -1.93 -1.47
CA ILE A 62 7.20 -1.27 -1.15
C ILE A 62 6.28 -2.35 -0.59
N HIS A 63 5.78 -2.13 0.61
CA HIS A 63 4.86 -3.03 1.27
C HIS A 63 3.56 -2.29 1.56
N ILE A 64 2.46 -2.84 1.06
CA ILE A 64 1.13 -2.26 1.28
C ILE A 64 0.39 -3.15 2.26
N ASN A 65 0.02 -2.59 3.40
CA ASN A 65 -0.73 -3.29 4.42
C ASN A 65 -2.10 -2.64 4.56
N PHE A 66 -3.14 -3.43 4.44
CA PHE A 66 -4.51 -2.96 4.56
C PHE A 66 -5.17 -3.64 5.76
N GLU A 67 -5.42 -2.86 6.81
CA GLU A 67 -6.02 -3.37 8.03
C GLU A 67 -7.50 -3.04 8.08
N LEU A 68 -8.31 -4.04 8.36
CA LEU A 68 -9.76 -3.90 8.48
C LEU A 68 -10.20 -4.19 9.90
N LEU A 69 -11.29 -3.53 10.30
CA LEU A 69 -11.95 -3.90 11.54
C LEU A 69 -12.61 -5.27 11.38
N SER A 70 -12.71 -5.99 12.48
CA SER A 70 -13.52 -7.18 12.54
C SER A 70 -14.98 -6.82 12.28
N GLY A 71 -15.75 -7.77 11.77
CA GLY A 71 -17.17 -7.59 11.51
C GLY A 71 -17.54 -7.39 10.04
N ARG A 72 -16.57 -7.27 9.15
CA ARG A 72 -16.85 -7.26 7.72
C ARG A 72 -17.33 -8.63 7.27
N THR A 73 -18.28 -8.67 6.33
CA THR A 73 -18.73 -9.92 5.76
C THR A 73 -17.62 -10.55 4.90
N PRO A 74 -17.64 -11.87 4.71
CA PRO A 74 -16.67 -12.50 3.81
C PRO A 74 -16.71 -11.93 2.40
N GLU A 75 -17.87 -11.53 1.92
CA GLU A 75 -18.01 -10.92 0.61
C GLU A 75 -17.33 -9.57 0.52
N GLN A 76 -17.47 -8.76 1.56
CA GLN A 76 -16.78 -7.46 1.62
C GLN A 76 -15.28 -7.64 1.66
N LYS A 77 -14.80 -8.62 2.43
CA LYS A 77 -13.37 -8.92 2.49
C LYS A 77 -12.83 -9.38 1.14
N ARG A 78 -13.60 -10.20 0.42
CA ARG A 78 -13.19 -10.65 -0.91
C ARG A 78 -13.12 -9.50 -1.90
N ALA A 79 -14.06 -8.56 -1.83
CA ALA A 79 -14.05 -7.39 -2.70
C ALA A 79 -12.77 -6.57 -2.49
N LEU A 80 -12.30 -6.45 -1.24
CA LEU A 80 -11.09 -5.70 -0.91
C LEU A 80 -9.82 -6.45 -1.29
N SER A 81 -9.86 -7.78 -1.38
CA SER A 81 -8.70 -8.57 -1.73
C SER A 81 -8.54 -8.82 -3.22
N ARG A 82 -9.44 -8.28 -4.05
CA ARG A 82 -9.29 -8.37 -5.50
C ARG A 82 -8.03 -7.65 -5.96
N PRO A 83 -7.41 -8.11 -7.04
CA PRO A 83 -6.25 -7.42 -7.57
C PRO A 83 -6.54 -5.94 -7.80
N PRO A 84 -5.63 -5.04 -7.43
CA PRO A 84 -5.86 -3.62 -7.64
C PRO A 84 -5.85 -3.28 -9.13
N PRO A 85 -6.50 -2.17 -9.52
CA PRO A 85 -6.38 -1.66 -10.89
C PRO A 85 -4.91 -1.41 -11.25
N PRO A 86 -4.56 -1.35 -12.54
CA PRO A 86 -3.17 -1.14 -12.95
C PRO A 86 -2.49 0.06 -12.30
N ALA A 87 -3.22 1.14 -12.05
CA ALA A 87 -2.68 2.33 -11.40
C ALA A 87 -2.24 2.08 -9.95
N LEU A 88 -2.76 1.04 -9.32
CA LEU A 88 -2.48 0.70 -7.93
C LEU A 88 -1.51 -0.47 -7.78
N GLN A 89 -1.08 -1.06 -8.89
CA GLN A 89 -0.12 -2.15 -8.84
C GLN A 89 1.28 -1.60 -8.61
N PRO A 90 2.14 -2.36 -7.92
CA PRO A 90 3.52 -1.92 -7.71
C PRO A 90 4.23 -1.72 -9.05
N PRO A 91 5.19 -0.81 -9.12
CA PRO A 91 6.00 -0.67 -10.33
C PRO A 91 6.66 -2.00 -10.71
N PRO A 92 6.80 -2.30 -12.01
CA PRO A 92 7.32 -3.60 -12.43
C PRO A 92 8.77 -3.85 -11.97
N THR A 93 9.59 -2.83 -11.89
CA THR A 93 10.97 -2.90 -11.45
C THR A 93 11.45 -1.54 -11.04
N PRO A 94 12.52 -1.46 -10.30
CA PRO A 94 13.29 -2.49 -9.60
C PRO A 94 12.87 -2.63 -8.14
N VAL A 95 11.61 -2.39 -7.84
CA VAL A 95 11.07 -2.52 -6.48
C VAL A 95 10.85 -4.00 -6.21
N HIS A 96 11.36 -4.46 -5.07
CA HIS A 96 11.25 -5.85 -4.68
C HIS A 96 10.11 -6.00 -3.68
N PRO A 97 9.03 -6.68 -4.02
CA PRO A 97 7.94 -6.89 -3.06
C PRO A 97 8.36 -7.91 -1.99
N LEU A 98 7.86 -7.70 -0.81
CA LEU A 98 8.08 -8.63 0.30
C LEU A 98 6.80 -9.41 0.59
#